data_530f6f6af6b437e9d46761e5ad46a7d0
#
_entry.id   530f6f6af6b437e9d46761e5ad46a7d0
#
_cell.length_a   1.000
_cell.length_b   1.000
_cell.length_c   1.000
_cell.angle_alpha   90.00
_cell.angle_beta   90.00
_cell.angle_gamma   90.00
#
_symmetry.space_group_name_H-M   'P 1'
#
loop_
_entity.id
_entity.type
_entity.pdbx_description
1 polymer ?
#
loop_
_entity_poly.entity_id
_entity_poly.type
_entity_poly.pdbx_seq_one_letter_code
_entity_poly.pdbx_strand_id
1 'polypeptide(L)'
;MTEITAPKSAVTAEQFADEIREQLKYTQGVTVEQAKPADVYVAASAAVRRHLVDSWMKTQADMVNGNTKAVGYLSAEFLMGKQLENCLLYTSPSPRDKRQSR
;
A
#
# COMPACT_ATOMS: atom_id res chain seq x y z
N MET A 1 -13.19 -7.35 17.99
CA MET A 1 -13.10 -7.12 17.51
C MET A 1 -13.29 -7.54 16.48
N THR A 2 -13.37 -7.61 16.04
CA THR A 2 -13.58 -8.11 15.22
C THR A 2 -13.73 -7.67 14.06
N GLU A 3 -13.94 -6.88 13.76
CA GLU A 3 -14.09 -6.33 12.73
C GLU A 3 -13.00 -6.20 11.91
N ILE A 4 -12.22 -6.62 11.94
CA ILE A 4 -11.17 -6.58 11.33
C ILE A 4 -11.49 -6.83 10.05
N THR A 5 -12.26 -7.33 9.83
CA THR A 5 -12.59 -7.77 8.70
C THR A 5 -12.79 -6.84 7.72
N ALA A 6 -13.51 -6.29 7.66
CA ALA A 6 -13.91 -5.48 6.73
C ALA A 6 -13.00 -4.61 6.24
N PRO A 7 -12.39 -4.81 5.42
CA PRO A 7 -11.41 -4.03 4.98
C PRO A 7 -12.03 -3.08 4.19
N LYS A 8 -12.58 -2.47 4.39
CA LYS A 8 -13.06 -1.50 3.81
C LYS A 8 -12.93 -1.74 2.47
N SER A 9 -13.11 -1.51 1.70
CA SER A 9 -13.19 -1.68 0.43
C SER A 9 -11.94 -1.94 -0.18
N ALA A 10 -11.83 -2.96 -0.81
CA ALA A 10 -10.65 -3.23 -1.52
C ALA A 10 -10.56 -2.21 -2.64
N VAL A 11 -9.37 -1.85 -3.00
CA VAL A 11 -9.15 -0.85 -4.01
C VAL A 11 -9.29 -1.52 -5.37
N THR A 12 -10.08 -0.96 -6.24
CA THR A 12 -10.24 -1.53 -7.56
C THR A 12 -9.08 -1.08 -8.43
N ALA A 13 -8.90 -1.75 -9.55
CA ALA A 13 -7.83 -1.39 -10.46
C ALA A 13 -8.02 0.01 -11.00
N GLU A 14 -9.24 0.42 -11.25
CA GLU A 14 -9.47 1.75 -11.76
C GLU A 14 -9.17 2.80 -10.72
N GLN A 15 -9.53 2.55 -9.50
CA GLN A 15 -9.23 3.49 -8.43
C GLN A 15 -7.73 3.61 -8.25
N PHE A 16 -7.03 2.50 -8.32
CA PHE A 16 -5.60 2.53 -8.15
C PHE A 16 -4.94 3.27 -9.31
N ALA A 17 -5.45 3.08 -10.52
CA ALA A 17 -4.91 3.79 -11.67
C ALA A 17 -5.10 5.30 -11.50
N ASP A 18 -6.24 5.72 -10.97
CA ASP A 18 -6.47 7.14 -10.75
C ASP A 18 -5.53 7.67 -9.68
N GLU A 19 -5.25 6.88 -8.67
CA GLU A 19 -4.31 7.30 -7.63
C GLU A 19 -2.91 7.45 -8.20
N ILE A 20 -2.51 6.57 -9.11
CA ILE A 20 -1.22 6.69 -9.74
C ILE A 20 -1.15 7.96 -10.59
N ARG A 21 -2.20 8.28 -11.31
CA ARG A 21 -2.21 9.49 -12.11
C ARG A 21 -2.11 10.72 -11.22
N GLU A 22 -2.77 10.67 -10.08
CA GLU A 22 -2.74 11.76 -9.15
C GLU A 22 -1.33 11.94 -8.61
N GLN A 23 -0.65 10.84 -8.29
CA GLN A 23 0.70 10.93 -7.78
C GLN A 23 1.66 11.43 -8.85
N LEU A 24 1.44 11.05 -10.11
CA LEU A 24 2.28 11.54 -11.18
C LEU A 24 2.15 13.04 -11.27
N LYS A 25 0.93 13.54 -11.20
CA LYS A 25 0.72 14.96 -11.36
C LYS A 25 1.19 15.76 -10.16
N TYR A 26 0.80 15.38 -8.98
CA TYR A 26 1.05 16.21 -7.82
C TYR A 26 2.37 15.94 -7.10
N THR A 27 2.88 14.76 -7.21
CA THR A 27 4.13 14.46 -6.53
C THR A 27 5.31 14.54 -7.49
N GLN A 28 5.14 14.03 -8.70
CA GLN A 28 6.22 14.03 -9.65
C GLN A 28 6.18 15.20 -10.61
N GLY A 29 5.05 15.81 -10.79
CA GLY A 29 4.96 16.97 -11.68
C GLY A 29 5.02 16.63 -13.15
N VAL A 30 4.59 15.44 -13.54
CA VAL A 30 4.60 15.07 -14.95
C VAL A 30 3.22 14.59 -15.35
N THR A 31 2.93 14.70 -16.63
CA THR A 31 1.65 14.23 -17.12
C THR A 31 1.81 12.77 -17.52
N VAL A 32 0.71 12.10 -17.77
CA VAL A 32 0.76 10.70 -18.14
C VAL A 32 1.54 10.54 -19.44
N GLU A 33 1.37 11.46 -20.37
CA GLU A 33 2.05 11.38 -21.64
C GLU A 33 3.54 11.57 -21.51
N GLN A 34 3.97 12.32 -20.52
CA GLN A 34 5.39 12.58 -20.35
C GLN A 34 6.05 11.59 -19.41
N ALA A 35 5.29 10.78 -18.76
CA ALA A 35 5.83 9.90 -17.73
C ALA A 35 6.70 8.82 -18.31
N LYS A 36 7.81 8.56 -17.67
CA LYS A 36 8.67 7.46 -18.06
C LYS A 36 8.37 6.30 -17.15
N PRO A 37 8.79 5.10 -17.50
CA PRO A 37 8.50 3.95 -16.64
C PRO A 37 8.97 4.14 -15.20
N ALA A 38 10.08 4.82 -15.00
CA ALA A 38 10.55 5.05 -13.65
C ALA A 38 9.59 5.98 -12.90
N ASP A 39 9.01 6.96 -13.59
CA ASP A 39 8.09 7.88 -12.96
C ASP A 39 6.82 7.14 -12.55
N VAL A 40 6.37 6.22 -13.40
CA VAL A 40 5.18 5.45 -13.09
C VAL A 40 5.45 4.55 -11.88
N TYR A 41 6.63 3.96 -11.81
CA TYR A 41 6.97 3.09 -10.70
C TYR A 41 6.96 3.88 -9.38
N VAL A 42 7.54 5.07 -9.38
CA VAL A 42 7.56 5.88 -8.18
C VAL A 42 6.15 6.32 -7.80
N ALA A 43 5.32 6.68 -8.79
CA ALA A 43 3.96 7.08 -8.52
C ALA A 43 3.14 5.92 -7.97
N ALA A 44 3.34 4.73 -8.51
CA ALA A 44 2.61 3.56 -8.03
C ALA A 44 3.04 3.26 -6.59
N SER A 45 4.33 3.38 -6.30
CA SER A 45 4.81 3.14 -4.95
C SER A 45 4.22 4.16 -3.97
N ALA A 46 4.10 5.41 -4.40
CA ALA A 46 3.52 6.44 -3.56
C ALA A 46 2.04 6.16 -3.29
N ALA A 47 1.33 5.65 -4.30
CA ALA A 47 -0.07 5.32 -4.12
C ALA A 47 -0.23 4.18 -3.11
N VAL A 48 0.64 3.17 -3.19
CA VAL A 48 0.58 2.08 -2.25
C VAL A 48 0.92 2.58 -0.85
N ARG A 49 1.88 3.52 -0.76
CA ARG A 49 2.27 4.04 0.53
C ARG A 49 1.10 4.75 1.21
N ARG A 50 0.24 5.42 0.44
CA ARG A 50 -0.90 6.09 1.03
C ARG A 50 -1.79 5.09 1.76
N HIS A 51 -2.04 3.94 1.16
CA HIS A 51 -2.88 2.95 1.79
C HIS A 51 -2.20 2.37 3.03
N LEU A 52 -0.89 2.17 2.95
CA LEU A 52 -0.16 1.64 4.10
C LEU A 52 -0.15 2.64 5.25
N VAL A 53 -0.01 3.92 4.94
CA VAL A 53 0.04 4.93 5.98
C VAL A 53 -1.31 5.04 6.68
N ASP A 54 -2.40 4.94 5.93
CA ASP A 54 -3.72 5.01 6.55
C ASP A 54 -3.88 3.87 7.55
N SER A 55 -3.48 2.66 7.18
CA SER A 55 -3.58 1.53 8.08
C SER A 55 -2.65 1.68 9.26
N TRP A 56 -1.45 2.20 9.00
CA TRP A 56 -0.47 2.37 10.04
C TRP A 56 -0.96 3.39 11.07
N MET A 57 -1.53 4.50 10.60
CA MET A 57 -2.01 5.52 11.52
C MET A 57 -3.14 4.98 12.39
N LYS A 58 -3.97 4.12 11.83
CA LYS A 58 -5.02 3.53 12.59
C LYS A 58 -4.44 2.61 13.67
N THR A 59 -3.46 1.81 13.30
CA THR A 59 -2.83 0.91 14.26
C THR A 59 -2.14 1.70 15.37
N GLN A 60 -1.49 2.81 15.01
CA GLN A 60 -0.84 3.63 16.00
C GLN A 60 -1.85 4.19 16.97
N ALA A 61 -2.98 4.67 16.46
CA ALA A 61 -4.01 5.22 17.32
C ALA A 61 -4.56 4.15 18.25
N ASP A 62 -4.74 2.94 17.75
CA ASP A 62 -5.24 1.86 18.57
C ASP A 62 -4.22 1.50 19.67
N MET A 63 -2.94 1.54 19.34
CA MET A 63 -1.93 1.21 20.33
C MET A 63 -1.85 2.27 21.42
N VAL A 64 -2.02 3.53 21.05
CA VAL A 64 -1.94 4.60 22.03
C VAL A 64 -3.19 4.64 22.89
N ASN A 65 -4.34 4.49 22.30
CA ASN A 65 -5.58 4.60 23.03
C ASN A 65 -6.04 3.30 23.68
N GLY A 66 -5.59 2.17 23.17
CA GLY A 66 -6.06 0.95 23.72
C GLY A 66 -4.96 0.32 24.47
N ASN A 67 -5.05 -0.32 25.40
CA ASN A 67 -4.05 -0.92 26.21
C ASN A 67 -3.51 -2.16 25.55
N THR A 68 -3.02 -2.05 24.36
CA THR A 68 -2.59 -3.22 23.61
C THR A 68 -1.13 -3.50 23.87
N LYS A 69 -0.70 -4.70 23.58
CA LYS A 69 0.69 -5.06 23.77
C LYS A 69 1.45 -4.75 22.50
N ALA A 70 2.69 -4.42 22.64
CA ALA A 70 3.53 -4.12 21.49
C ALA A 70 4.74 -5.04 21.53
N VAL A 71 5.15 -5.46 20.34
CA VAL A 71 6.30 -6.32 20.23
C VAL A 71 7.33 -5.62 19.36
N GLY A 72 8.55 -5.54 19.84
CA GLY A 72 9.61 -4.92 19.08
C GLY A 72 10.55 -5.97 18.54
N TYR A 73 10.98 -5.77 17.31
CA TYR A 73 11.91 -6.68 16.68
C TYR A 73 13.17 -5.91 16.39
N LEU A 74 14.25 -6.26 17.03
CA LEU A 74 15.50 -5.60 16.81
C LEU A 74 16.45 -6.54 16.10
N SER A 75 16.96 -6.12 14.97
CA SER A 75 17.86 -6.97 14.21
C SER A 75 18.80 -6.10 13.42
N ALA A 76 20.02 -6.56 13.27
CA ALA A 76 20.97 -5.84 12.44
C ALA A 76 20.75 -6.18 10.98
N GLU A 77 20.02 -7.23 10.70
CA GLU A 77 19.77 -7.62 9.34
C GLU A 77 18.31 -7.96 9.17
N PHE A 78 17.71 -7.48 8.10
CA PHE A 78 16.33 -7.80 7.81
C PHE A 78 16.22 -8.43 6.43
N LEU A 79 15.33 -9.37 6.30
CA LEU A 79 15.12 -10.02 5.02
C LEU A 79 14.40 -9.06 4.11
N MET A 80 15.01 -8.74 3.00
CA MET A 80 14.41 -7.86 2.03
C MET A 80 13.76 -8.72 0.96
N GLY A 81 12.62 -8.34 0.54
CA GLY A 81 11.92 -9.11 -0.47
C GLY A 81 11.08 -8.24 -1.34
N LYS A 82 10.11 -8.83 -1.99
CA LYS A 82 9.26 -8.10 -2.92
C LYS A 82 8.19 -7.37 -2.13
N GLN A 83 8.58 -6.29 -1.51
CA GLN A 83 7.69 -5.59 -0.62
C GLN A 83 6.50 -4.97 -1.35
N LEU A 84 6.73 -4.39 -2.52
CA LEU A 84 5.67 -3.73 -3.23
C LEU A 84 4.61 -4.73 -3.68
N GLU A 85 5.05 -5.84 -4.22
CA GLU A 85 4.12 -6.85 -4.67
C GLU A 85 3.29 -7.37 -3.49
N ASN A 86 3.94 -7.58 -2.37
CA ASN A 86 3.27 -8.06 -1.19
C ASN A 86 2.20 -7.08 -0.72
N CYS A 87 2.52 -5.78 -0.72
CA CYS A 87 1.55 -4.81 -0.32
C CYS A 87 0.37 -4.76 -1.27
N LEU A 88 0.62 -4.90 -2.57
CA LEU A 88 -0.46 -4.88 -3.53
C LEU A 88 -1.38 -6.09 -3.36
N LEU A 89 -0.83 -7.21 -2.96
CA LEU A 89 -1.68 -8.36 -2.74
C LEU A 89 -2.65 -8.13 -1.59
N TYR A 90 -2.21 -7.41 -0.56
CA TYR A 90 -3.08 -7.15 0.55
C TYR A 90 -4.14 -6.12 0.22
N THR A 91 -3.87 -5.21 -0.71
CA THR A 91 -4.84 -4.19 -1.03
C THR A 91 -5.67 -4.53 -2.25
N SER A 92 -5.29 -5.58 -2.96
CA SER A 92 -6.00 -5.94 -4.17
C SER A 92 -7.23 -6.76 -3.86
N PRO A 93 -8.28 -6.61 -4.61
CA PRO A 93 -9.50 -7.33 -4.33
C PRO A 93 -9.41 -8.79 -4.72
N SER A 94 -8.51 -9.19 -5.54
CA SER A 94 -8.46 -10.52 -5.99
C SER A 94 -7.11 -11.09 -5.91
N PRO A 95 -6.64 -11.30 -4.77
CA PRO A 95 -5.31 -11.80 -4.55
C PRO A 95 -5.06 -13.10 -5.22
N ARG A 96 -6.10 -13.97 -5.28
CA ARG A 96 -5.91 -15.16 -5.79
C ARG A 96 -5.59 -15.06 -7.21
N ASP A 97 -6.04 -14.14 -7.87
CA ASP A 97 -5.76 -14.04 -9.21
C ASP A 97 -4.32 -13.82 -9.41
N LYS A 98 -3.71 -13.12 -8.52
CA LYS A 98 -2.38 -12.88 -8.66
C LYS A 98 -1.62 -14.09 -8.48
N ARG A 99 -2.02 -14.91 -7.67
CA ARG A 99 -1.38 -16.04 -7.41
C ARG A 99 -1.33 -16.85 -8.56
N GLN A 100 -2.29 -16.99 -9.21
CA GLN A 100 -2.31 -17.79 -10.21
C GLN A 100 -1.49 -17.32 -11.23
N SER A 101 -1.30 -16.16 -11.30
CA SER A 101 -0.51 -15.72 -12.30
C SER A 101 0.86 -16.16 -12.12
N ARG A 102 1.25 -16.91 -11.46
CA ARG A 102 2.46 -17.25 -11.23
C ARG A 102 2.83 -18.08 -11.81
#